data_cd2cccde17bda6d5ee2c8ddd92aa9a86
#
_entry.id   cd2cccde17bda6d5ee2c8ddd92aa9a86
#
_cell.length_a   1.000
_cell.length_b   1.000
_cell.length_c   1.000
_cell.angle_alpha   90.00
_cell.angle_beta   90.00
_cell.angle_gamma   90.00
#
_symmetry.space_group_name_H-M   'P 1'
#
loop_
_entity.id
_entity.type
_entity.pdbx_description
1 polymer ?
#
loop_
_entity_poly.entity_id
_entity_poly.type
_entity_poly.pdbx_seq_one_letter_code
_entity_poly.pdbx_strand_id
1 'polypeptide(L)'
;MDSVPTMAELEPGLEATNEFEVGGQLLTDVGGTLGYAVLSTPAMIGMMEWTASKIVYQRLEPGTTTVGFEVCVKHVGGAPEGSRCIARARLDEIDGRKLRFSVDVDTEDGRKIGTGTHERRVVSTGAADQP
;
A
#
# COMPACT_ATOMS: atom_id res chain seq x y z
N MET A 1 11.25 -11.71 -28.08
CA MET A 1 10.25 -10.69 -27.92
C MET A 1 9.76 -10.65 -26.48
N ASP A 2 9.64 -9.48 -25.98
CA ASP A 2 9.24 -9.32 -24.59
C ASP A 2 7.77 -9.59 -24.43
N SER A 3 7.45 -10.33 -23.38
CA SER A 3 6.06 -10.52 -23.03
C SER A 3 5.51 -9.24 -22.39
N VAL A 4 4.26 -8.96 -22.66
CA VAL A 4 3.55 -7.89 -22.00
C VAL A 4 2.99 -8.47 -20.68
N PRO A 5 3.24 -7.82 -19.54
CA PRO A 5 2.68 -8.32 -18.29
C PRO A 5 1.14 -8.39 -18.37
N THR A 6 0.58 -9.43 -17.81
CA THR A 6 -0.85 -9.68 -17.85
C THR A 6 -1.34 -10.05 -16.46
N MET A 7 -2.67 -10.02 -16.29
CA MET A 7 -3.28 -10.48 -15.03
C MET A 7 -3.04 -11.96 -14.80
N ALA A 8 -2.72 -12.73 -15.85
CA ALA A 8 -2.42 -14.15 -15.70
C ALA A 8 -1.11 -14.38 -14.91
N GLU A 9 -0.27 -13.36 -14.78
CA GLU A 9 0.97 -13.46 -14.01
C GLU A 9 0.76 -13.17 -12.53
N LEU A 10 -0.40 -12.69 -12.14
CA LEU A 10 -0.72 -12.48 -10.74
C LEU A 10 -1.17 -13.79 -10.12
N GLU A 11 -0.69 -14.03 -8.90
CA GLU A 11 -1.12 -15.20 -8.14
C GLU A 11 -1.04 -14.88 -6.65
N PRO A 12 -1.89 -15.50 -5.84
CA PRO A 12 -1.80 -15.33 -4.39
C PRO A 12 -0.42 -15.72 -3.87
N GLY A 13 0.04 -14.99 -2.88
CA GLY A 13 1.34 -15.21 -2.27
C GLY A 13 2.42 -14.25 -2.72
N LEU A 14 2.20 -13.47 -3.78
CA LEU A 14 3.15 -12.45 -4.19
C LEU A 14 3.25 -11.36 -3.13
N GLU A 15 4.47 -10.87 -2.90
CA GLU A 15 4.74 -9.90 -1.85
C GLU A 15 5.57 -8.75 -2.39
N ALA A 16 5.47 -7.61 -1.70
CA ALA A 16 6.33 -6.46 -1.96
C ALA A 16 6.61 -5.73 -0.64
N THR A 17 7.69 -4.98 -0.62
CA THR A 17 8.05 -4.15 0.53
C THR A 17 8.51 -2.79 0.04
N ASN A 18 8.37 -1.80 0.92
CA ASN A 18 8.93 -0.45 0.77
C ASN A 18 9.52 -0.02 2.09
N GLU A 19 10.77 0.41 2.07
CA GLU A 19 11.38 1.02 3.23
C GLU A 19 11.21 2.53 3.13
N PHE A 20 10.96 3.18 4.27
CA PHE A 20 10.82 4.64 4.28
C PHE A 20 11.26 5.19 5.62
N GLU A 21 11.63 6.47 5.62
CA GLU A 21 11.95 7.20 6.84
C GLU A 21 10.80 8.16 7.14
N VAL A 22 10.39 8.20 8.40
CA VAL A 22 9.31 9.07 8.84
C VAL A 22 9.81 10.51 8.88
N GLY A 23 9.24 11.37 8.04
CA GLY A 23 9.65 12.77 7.96
C GLY A 23 8.78 13.55 7.01
N GLY A 24 8.97 14.85 6.98
CA GLY A 24 8.30 15.75 6.03
C GLY A 24 6.78 15.64 6.07
N GLN A 25 6.20 15.40 4.92
CA GLN A 25 4.74 15.34 4.78
C GLN A 25 4.11 14.09 5.41
N LEU A 26 4.92 13.12 5.83
CA LEU A 26 4.41 11.94 6.52
C LEU A 26 4.08 12.21 7.98
N LEU A 27 4.46 13.36 8.50
CA LEU A 27 4.36 13.69 9.92
C LEU A 27 3.05 14.39 10.26
N THR A 28 2.61 14.17 11.50
CA THR A 28 1.56 14.97 12.12
C THR A 28 1.91 15.21 13.58
N ASP A 29 1.52 16.37 14.11
CA ASP A 29 1.57 16.65 15.54
C ASP A 29 0.16 16.85 16.09
N VAL A 30 -0.84 16.40 15.34
CA VAL A 30 -2.27 16.47 15.68
C VAL A 30 -2.69 17.92 15.97
N GLY A 31 -2.35 18.80 15.01
CA GLY A 31 -2.70 20.22 15.10
C GLY A 31 -1.96 20.93 16.22
N GLY A 32 -0.77 20.46 16.58
CA GLY A 32 0.04 21.04 17.66
C GLY A 32 -0.30 20.49 19.02
N THR A 33 -1.28 19.60 19.15
CA THR A 33 -1.72 19.13 20.47
C THR A 33 -0.89 17.98 21.01
N LEU A 34 -0.18 17.25 20.14
CA LEU A 34 0.61 16.10 20.58
C LEU A 34 1.94 16.49 21.24
N GLY A 35 2.52 17.61 20.85
CA GLY A 35 3.79 18.07 21.40
C GLY A 35 5.03 17.51 20.73
N TYR A 36 4.88 16.58 19.79
CA TYR A 36 5.96 16.04 18.97
C TYR A 36 5.34 15.48 17.68
N ALA A 37 6.17 15.20 16.68
CA ALA A 37 5.69 14.76 15.38
C ALA A 37 5.87 13.25 15.21
N VAL A 38 4.88 12.61 14.64
CA VAL A 38 4.86 11.16 14.39
C VAL A 38 4.30 10.86 13.00
N LEU A 39 4.50 9.65 12.54
CA LEU A 39 3.89 9.17 11.29
C LEU A 39 2.37 9.31 11.39
N SER A 40 1.76 9.99 10.42
CA SER A 40 0.31 10.15 10.41
C SER A 40 -0.36 8.88 9.91
N THR A 41 -1.61 8.68 10.33
CA THR A 41 -2.38 7.52 9.85
C THR A 41 -2.62 7.57 8.34
N PRO A 42 -3.00 8.71 7.74
CA PRO A 42 -3.10 8.75 6.27
C PRO A 42 -1.80 8.43 5.55
N ALA A 43 -0.66 8.86 6.08
CA ALA A 43 0.62 8.56 5.45
C ALA A 43 0.96 7.07 5.54
N MET A 44 0.68 6.45 6.70
CA MET A 44 0.84 5.01 6.86
C MET A 44 -0.01 4.24 5.84
N ILE A 45 -1.27 4.64 5.69
CA ILE A 45 -2.18 4.03 4.73
C ILE A 45 -1.63 4.21 3.31
N GLY A 46 -1.12 5.39 2.98
CA GLY A 46 -0.52 5.66 1.68
C GLY A 46 0.63 4.72 1.38
N MET A 47 1.49 4.44 2.36
CA MET A 47 2.59 3.49 2.19
C MET A 47 2.09 2.08 1.98
N MET A 48 1.03 1.69 2.68
CA MET A 48 0.41 0.38 2.50
C MET A 48 -0.17 0.23 1.10
N GLU A 49 -0.89 1.23 0.63
CA GLU A 49 -1.48 1.22 -0.72
C GLU A 49 -0.41 1.18 -1.80
N TRP A 50 0.64 2.00 -1.65
CA TRP A 50 1.75 2.03 -2.59
C TRP A 50 2.40 0.65 -2.68
N THR A 51 2.66 0.03 -1.54
CA THR A 51 3.33 -1.27 -1.48
C THR A 51 2.49 -2.36 -2.12
N ALA A 52 1.18 -2.36 -1.88
CA ALA A 52 0.26 -3.29 -2.53
C ALA A 52 0.27 -3.09 -4.05
N SER A 53 0.23 -1.84 -4.50
CA SER A 53 0.21 -1.56 -5.94
C SER A 53 1.49 -2.01 -6.65
N LYS A 54 2.63 -2.05 -5.95
CA LYS A 54 3.88 -2.55 -6.54
C LYS A 54 3.77 -4.00 -6.99
N ILE A 55 2.97 -4.80 -6.30
CA ILE A 55 2.78 -6.21 -6.67
C ILE A 55 2.17 -6.32 -8.06
N VAL A 56 1.30 -5.38 -8.42
CA VAL A 56 0.54 -5.48 -9.68
C VAL A 56 1.08 -4.64 -10.81
N TYR A 57 1.90 -3.63 -10.53
CA TYR A 57 2.36 -2.67 -11.55
C TYR A 57 2.87 -3.29 -12.84
N GLN A 58 3.74 -4.28 -12.75
CA GLN A 58 4.40 -4.86 -13.91
C GLN A 58 3.63 -6.08 -14.45
N ARG A 59 2.47 -6.36 -13.89
CA ARG A 59 1.69 -7.54 -14.24
C ARG A 59 0.31 -7.20 -14.78
N LEU A 60 0.07 -5.91 -15.03
CA LEU A 60 -1.21 -5.45 -15.56
C LEU A 60 -1.28 -5.66 -17.06
N GLU A 61 -2.46 -6.02 -17.57
CA GLU A 61 -2.69 -6.03 -18.99
C GLU A 61 -2.68 -4.61 -19.53
N PRO A 62 -2.27 -4.41 -20.80
CA PRO A 62 -2.35 -3.09 -21.40
C PRO A 62 -3.77 -2.54 -21.32
N GLY A 63 -3.88 -1.25 -21.04
CA GLY A 63 -5.19 -0.61 -20.92
C GLY A 63 -5.87 -0.84 -19.58
N THR A 64 -5.16 -1.39 -18.59
CA THR A 64 -5.72 -1.58 -17.25
C THR A 64 -4.80 -0.95 -16.20
N THR A 65 -5.39 -0.66 -15.06
CA THR A 65 -4.66 -0.28 -13.85
C THR A 65 -5.48 -0.72 -12.65
N THR A 66 -4.98 -0.45 -11.46
CA THR A 66 -5.77 -0.71 -10.24
C THR A 66 -5.97 0.58 -9.47
N VAL A 67 -7.09 0.65 -8.79
CA VAL A 67 -7.41 1.75 -7.87
C VAL A 67 -7.75 1.15 -6.52
N GLY A 68 -7.51 1.92 -5.46
CA GLY A 68 -7.88 1.51 -4.11
C GLY A 68 -9.39 1.47 -3.97
N PHE A 69 -9.90 0.45 -3.30
CA PHE A 69 -11.32 0.28 -3.07
C PHE A 69 -11.65 0.28 -1.58
N GLU A 70 -10.85 -0.41 -0.78
CA GLU A 70 -11.10 -0.51 0.65
C GLU A 70 -9.79 -0.59 1.42
N VAL A 71 -9.75 0.07 2.56
CA VAL A 71 -8.64 -0.03 3.51
C VAL A 71 -9.26 -0.30 4.88
N CYS A 72 -8.84 -1.39 5.50
CA CYS A 72 -9.32 -1.78 6.82
C CYS A 72 -8.10 -2.10 7.69
N VAL A 73 -7.56 -1.07 8.34
CA VAL A 73 -6.29 -1.17 9.05
C VAL A 73 -6.38 -0.52 10.42
N LYS A 74 -5.43 -0.88 11.27
CA LYS A 74 -5.26 -0.27 12.58
C LYS A 74 -3.85 0.30 12.67
N HIS A 75 -3.75 1.51 13.19
CA HIS A 75 -2.49 2.16 13.47
C HIS A 75 -2.19 1.90 14.95
N VAL A 76 -1.41 0.87 15.22
CA VAL A 76 -1.28 0.32 16.57
C VAL A 76 -0.07 0.84 17.31
N GLY A 77 0.87 1.48 16.64
CA GLY A 77 2.07 2.03 17.27
C GLY A 77 2.47 3.35 16.65
N GLY A 78 3.10 4.21 17.43
CA GLY A 78 3.61 5.48 16.93
C GLY A 78 5.02 5.32 16.36
N ALA A 79 5.31 6.06 15.30
CA ALA A 79 6.64 6.11 14.71
C ALA A 79 7.10 7.57 14.71
N PRO A 80 8.02 7.95 15.61
CA PRO A 80 8.51 9.32 15.67
C PRO A 80 9.30 9.72 14.42
N GLU A 81 9.48 11.02 14.24
CA GLU A 81 10.31 11.54 13.17
C GLU A 81 11.68 10.87 13.19
N GLY A 82 12.18 10.50 12.02
CA GLY A 82 13.46 9.83 11.87
C GLY A 82 13.40 8.31 11.94
N SER A 83 12.26 7.73 12.35
CA SER A 83 12.11 6.28 12.39
C SER A 83 12.22 5.70 10.99
N ARG A 84 12.94 4.58 10.88
CA ARG A 84 12.96 3.82 9.63
C ARG A 84 11.93 2.71 9.74
N CYS A 85 11.09 2.62 8.72
CA CYS A 85 9.97 1.69 8.69
C CYS A 85 9.97 0.86 7.42
N ILE A 86 9.32 -0.29 7.47
CA ILE A 86 9.14 -1.17 6.32
C ILE A 86 7.64 -1.43 6.17
N ALA A 87 7.10 -1.05 5.02
CA ALA A 87 5.74 -1.42 4.65
C ALA A 87 5.80 -2.71 3.85
N ARG A 88 4.89 -3.63 4.13
CA ARG A 88 4.79 -4.91 3.44
C ARG A 88 3.38 -5.11 2.95
N ALA A 89 3.25 -5.76 1.80
CA ALA A 89 1.98 -6.18 1.26
C ALA A 89 2.11 -7.58 0.71
N ARG A 90 1.05 -8.35 0.82
CA ARG A 90 0.96 -9.68 0.25
C ARG A 90 -0.39 -9.81 -0.44
N LEU A 91 -0.38 -10.31 -1.68
CA LEU A 91 -1.61 -10.59 -2.39
C LEU A 91 -2.19 -11.90 -1.86
N ASP A 92 -3.35 -11.82 -1.23
CA ASP A 92 -3.98 -12.97 -0.61
C ASP A 92 -5.01 -13.64 -1.49
N GLU A 93 -5.75 -12.85 -2.28
CA GLU A 93 -6.89 -13.37 -3.04
C GLU A 93 -7.10 -12.56 -4.30
N ILE A 94 -7.45 -13.27 -5.37
CA ILE A 94 -7.88 -12.67 -6.63
C ILE A 94 -9.29 -13.19 -6.90
N ASP A 95 -10.25 -12.27 -7.03
CA ASP A 95 -11.63 -12.60 -7.31
C ASP A 95 -12.10 -11.71 -8.47
N GLY A 96 -11.88 -12.20 -9.70
CA GLY A 96 -12.12 -11.39 -10.88
C GLY A 96 -11.25 -10.13 -10.87
N ARG A 97 -11.90 -8.97 -10.82
CA ARG A 97 -11.20 -7.68 -10.79
C ARG A 97 -10.86 -7.21 -9.37
N LYS A 98 -11.19 -8.00 -8.36
CA LYS A 98 -10.93 -7.67 -6.96
C LYS A 98 -9.62 -8.32 -6.54
N LEU A 99 -8.73 -7.51 -5.99
CA LEU A 99 -7.45 -7.97 -5.49
C LEU A 99 -7.39 -7.62 -4.00
N ARG A 100 -7.24 -8.63 -3.15
CA ARG A 100 -7.20 -8.44 -1.70
C ARG A 100 -5.81 -8.72 -1.16
N PHE A 101 -5.38 -7.83 -0.29
CA PHE A 101 -4.01 -7.84 0.26
C PHE A 101 -4.04 -7.81 1.77
N SER A 102 -3.04 -8.43 2.38
CA SER A 102 -2.64 -8.15 3.76
C SER A 102 -1.57 -7.07 3.71
N VAL A 103 -1.62 -6.11 4.62
CA VAL A 103 -0.68 -5.00 4.66
C VAL A 103 -0.19 -4.78 6.09
N ASP A 104 1.08 -4.43 6.23
CA ASP A 104 1.72 -4.20 7.51
C ASP A 104 2.74 -3.07 7.40
N VAL A 105 2.96 -2.38 8.51
CA VAL A 105 4.10 -1.47 8.65
C VAL A 105 4.75 -1.76 9.99
N ASP A 106 6.06 -2.01 9.95
CA ASP A 106 6.88 -2.23 11.15
C ASP A 106 8.06 -1.27 11.14
N THR A 107 8.58 -0.95 12.31
CA THR A 107 9.87 -0.28 12.38
C THR A 107 10.97 -1.25 11.97
N GLU A 108 12.13 -0.72 11.62
CA GLU A 108 13.27 -1.54 11.22
C GLU A 108 13.68 -2.53 12.31
N ASP A 109 13.49 -2.17 13.58
CA ASP A 109 13.79 -3.04 14.70
C ASP A 109 12.63 -3.96 15.09
N GLY A 110 11.57 -3.99 14.28
CA GLY A 110 10.51 -5.00 14.42
C GLY A 110 9.29 -4.60 15.24
N ARG A 111 9.15 -3.33 15.63
CA ARG A 111 8.00 -2.89 16.40
C ARG A 111 6.82 -2.62 15.44
N LYS A 112 5.66 -3.21 15.72
CA LYS A 112 4.47 -3.08 14.87
C LYS A 112 3.92 -1.65 14.93
N ILE A 113 3.74 -1.04 13.74
CA ILE A 113 3.14 0.28 13.60
C ILE A 113 1.70 0.17 13.08
N GLY A 114 1.48 -0.66 12.09
CA GLY A 114 0.14 -0.83 11.53
C GLY A 114 -0.05 -2.21 10.91
N THR A 115 -1.32 -2.61 10.81
CA THR A 115 -1.67 -3.92 10.24
C THR A 115 -3.09 -3.91 9.74
N GLY A 116 -3.40 -4.72 8.75
CA GLY A 116 -4.75 -4.86 8.27
C GLY A 116 -4.83 -5.42 6.86
N THR A 117 -5.91 -5.03 6.17
CA THR A 117 -6.20 -5.50 4.83
C THR A 117 -6.50 -4.33 3.90
N HIS A 118 -6.34 -4.60 2.61
CA HIS A 118 -6.56 -3.60 1.56
C HIS A 118 -7.11 -4.31 0.34
N GLU A 119 -8.10 -3.70 -0.30
CA GLU A 119 -8.64 -4.21 -1.56
C GLU A 119 -8.42 -3.17 -2.65
N ARG A 120 -7.99 -3.66 -3.82
CA ARG A 120 -7.86 -2.85 -5.02
C ARG A 120 -8.74 -3.45 -6.11
N ARG A 121 -9.12 -2.62 -7.06
CA ARG A 121 -9.94 -3.04 -8.19
C ARG A 121 -9.22 -2.76 -9.49
N VAL A 122 -9.25 -3.73 -10.39
CA VAL A 122 -8.73 -3.55 -11.74
C VAL A 122 -9.75 -2.76 -12.55
N VAL A 123 -9.31 -1.69 -13.20
CA VAL A 123 -10.16 -0.84 -14.01
C VAL A 123 -9.51 -0.59 -15.36
N SER A 124 -10.32 -0.24 -16.35
CA SER A 124 -9.82 0.14 -17.65
C SER A 124 -9.27 1.56 -17.61
N THR A 125 -8.27 1.84 -18.46
CA THR A 125 -7.70 3.17 -18.63
C THR A 125 -8.08 3.72 -19.99
N GLY A 126 -7.88 4.98 -20.19
CA GLY A 126 -8.12 5.61 -21.47
C GLY A 126 -9.35 6.51 -21.46
N ALA A 127 -9.36 7.49 -22.37
CA ALA A 127 -10.39 8.51 -22.38
C ALA A 127 -11.79 7.96 -22.64
N ALA A 128 -11.89 6.87 -23.43
CA ALA A 128 -13.17 6.28 -23.74
C ALA A 128 -13.87 5.66 -22.53
N ASP A 129 -13.12 5.35 -21.48
CA ASP A 129 -13.65 4.73 -20.28
C ASP A 129 -13.95 5.73 -19.16
N GLN A 130 -13.78 7.00 -19.45
CA GLN A 130 -14.06 8.04 -18.46
C GLN A 130 -15.56 8.30 -18.39
N PRO A 131 -16.11 8.51 -17.20
CA PRO A 131 -17.52 8.83 -17.07
C PRO A 131 -17.84 10.19 -17.62
#